data_ff582bdcb2f25b5f1415848fda99ab29
#
_entry.id   ff582bdcb2f25b5f1415848fda99ab29
#
_cell.length_a   1.000
_cell.length_b   1.000
_cell.length_c   1.000
_cell.angle_alpha   90.00
_cell.angle_beta   90.00
_cell.angle_gamma   90.00
#
_symmetry.space_group_name_H-M   'P 1'
#
loop_
_entity.id
_entity.type
_entity.pdbx_description
1 polymer ?
#
loop_
_entity_poly.entity_id
_entity_poly.type
_entity_poly.pdbx_seq_one_letter_code
_entity_poly.pdbx_strand_id
1 'polypeptide(L)'
;IRGWDSNWYGGRKYGERLLEDSKLRKYLNARLAKASVSRIVIERTLKLITITVCTARPGLIIGKGGQEVDKLKEELKKITDKDVQINIFEVKRPEVDATIVASNIARQIEGKMAYRRAVKTAIASTMRAGAEGIKVQVSGRLNGAEMARSEMYKEGRTPLHTLRADIDYALVEALTKVGLIGIKVWICRGEIYGKKDLAPQFTSGPKEMRSNREAGGKKGFKKAKPNR
;
A
#
# COMPACT_ATOMS: atom_id res chain seq x y z
N ILE A 1 -8.12 10.01 1.27
CA ILE A 1 -7.85 9.99 -0.18
C ILE A 1 -7.31 8.61 -0.59
N ARG A 2 -8.01 7.56 -0.25
CA ARG A 2 -7.65 6.18 -0.57
C ARG A 2 -8.84 5.51 -1.26
N GLY A 3 -8.61 4.84 -2.38
CA GLY A 3 -9.62 4.05 -3.07
C GLY A 3 -9.94 2.75 -2.33
N TRP A 4 -10.92 2.02 -2.84
CA TRP A 4 -11.34 0.74 -2.29
C TRP A 4 -10.30 -0.36 -2.62
N ASP A 5 -10.12 -1.28 -1.69
CA ASP A 5 -9.25 -2.45 -1.89
C ASP A 5 -10.00 -3.63 -2.55
N SER A 6 -11.32 -3.53 -2.70
CA SER A 6 -12.15 -4.46 -3.45
C SER A 6 -13.02 -3.69 -4.44
N ASN A 7 -12.81 -3.91 -5.74
CA ASN A 7 -13.46 -3.20 -6.84
C ASN A 7 -14.35 -4.17 -7.61
N TRP A 8 -15.61 -4.31 -7.18
CA TRP A 8 -16.59 -5.16 -7.84
C TRP A 8 -18.03 -4.86 -7.39
N TYR A 9 -18.97 -5.28 -8.19
CA TYR A 9 -20.40 -5.16 -7.89
C TYR A 9 -20.97 -6.53 -7.51
N GLY A 10 -21.61 -6.64 -6.35
CA GLY A 10 -22.07 -7.90 -5.75
C GLY A 10 -23.51 -8.29 -6.09
N GLY A 11 -24.41 -7.33 -6.20
CA GLY A 11 -25.85 -7.61 -6.31
C GLY A 11 -26.34 -8.49 -5.16
N ARG A 12 -27.22 -9.46 -5.48
CA ARG A 12 -27.80 -10.39 -4.50
C ARG A 12 -26.77 -11.31 -3.82
N LYS A 13 -25.63 -11.57 -4.47
CA LYS A 13 -24.55 -12.46 -3.97
C LYS A 13 -23.42 -11.68 -3.26
N TYR A 14 -23.69 -10.47 -2.77
CA TYR A 14 -22.69 -9.63 -2.12
C TYR A 14 -22.02 -10.31 -0.92
N GLY A 15 -22.82 -10.92 -0.02
CA GLY A 15 -22.30 -11.56 1.19
C GLY A 15 -21.36 -12.73 0.91
N GLU A 16 -21.69 -13.59 -0.04
CA GLU A 16 -20.86 -14.74 -0.46
C GLU A 16 -19.52 -14.25 -1.00
N ARG A 17 -19.55 -13.25 -1.90
CA ARG A 17 -18.33 -12.67 -2.49
C ARG A 17 -17.45 -11.97 -1.47
N LEU A 18 -18.05 -11.32 -0.48
CA LEU A 18 -17.31 -10.67 0.61
C LEU A 18 -16.59 -11.71 1.50
N LEU A 19 -17.25 -12.81 1.80
CA LEU A 19 -16.64 -13.93 2.53
C LEU A 19 -15.49 -14.55 1.77
N GLU A 20 -15.64 -14.75 0.45
CA GLU A 20 -14.54 -15.21 -0.41
C GLU A 20 -13.35 -14.24 -0.36
N ASP A 21 -13.59 -12.92 -0.53
CA ASP A 21 -12.52 -11.92 -0.45
C ASP A 21 -11.80 -11.94 0.90
N SER A 22 -12.54 -12.10 1.99
CA SER A 22 -11.95 -12.22 3.33
C SER A 22 -11.06 -13.47 3.46
N LYS A 23 -11.51 -14.62 2.93
CA LYS A 23 -10.72 -15.86 2.92
C LYS A 23 -9.46 -15.69 2.08
N LEU A 24 -9.56 -15.12 0.87
CA LEU A 24 -8.44 -14.84 -0.02
C LEU A 24 -7.41 -13.93 0.64
N ARG A 25 -7.84 -12.83 1.27
CA ARG A 25 -6.95 -11.90 1.97
C ARG A 25 -6.24 -12.56 3.15
N LYS A 26 -6.97 -13.32 3.97
CA LYS A 26 -6.37 -14.06 5.10
C LYS A 26 -5.31 -15.03 4.62
N TYR A 27 -5.62 -15.81 3.59
CA TYR A 27 -4.70 -16.77 3.01
C TYR A 27 -3.43 -16.09 2.44
N LEU A 28 -3.61 -15.05 1.62
CA LEU A 28 -2.50 -14.31 1.02
C LEU A 28 -1.62 -13.62 2.07
N ASN A 29 -2.21 -13.00 3.09
CA ASN A 29 -1.45 -12.37 4.16
C ASN A 29 -0.61 -13.38 4.95
N ALA A 30 -1.14 -14.58 5.21
CA ALA A 30 -0.41 -15.64 5.89
C ALA A 30 0.74 -16.19 5.01
N ARG A 31 0.46 -16.48 3.74
CA ARG A 31 1.44 -17.04 2.80
C ARG A 31 2.55 -16.06 2.44
N LEU A 32 2.20 -14.77 2.28
CA LEU A 32 3.12 -13.71 1.85
C LEU A 32 3.67 -12.87 3.01
N ALA A 33 3.58 -13.32 4.25
CA ALA A 33 4.05 -12.58 5.43
C ALA A 33 5.53 -12.15 5.32
N LYS A 34 6.39 -12.94 4.66
CA LYS A 34 7.81 -12.62 4.43
C LYS A 34 8.05 -11.57 3.34
N ALA A 35 7.10 -11.40 2.41
CA ALA A 35 7.25 -10.51 1.27
C ALA A 35 6.97 -9.03 1.59
N SER A 36 6.54 -8.69 2.81
CA SER A 36 6.19 -7.33 3.23
C SER A 36 5.12 -6.72 2.31
N VAL A 37 3.94 -7.31 2.33
CA VAL A 37 2.79 -6.85 1.55
C VAL A 37 2.27 -5.53 2.12
N SER A 38 2.07 -4.54 1.27
CA SER A 38 1.46 -3.26 1.59
C SER A 38 -0.06 -3.34 1.48
N ARG A 39 -0.54 -3.79 0.31
CA ARG A 39 -1.96 -3.79 -0.04
C ARG A 39 -2.28 -4.93 -0.99
N ILE A 40 -3.48 -5.48 -0.85
CA ILE A 40 -4.05 -6.47 -1.77
C ILE A 40 -5.32 -5.87 -2.35
N VAL A 41 -5.36 -5.63 -3.65
CA VAL A 41 -6.54 -5.14 -4.37
C VAL A 41 -7.16 -6.30 -5.14
N ILE A 42 -8.47 -6.48 -4.98
CA ILE A 42 -9.23 -7.55 -5.63
C ILE A 42 -10.24 -6.92 -6.58
N GLU A 43 -10.10 -7.24 -7.85
CA GLU A 43 -11.04 -6.85 -8.90
C GLU A 43 -11.75 -8.10 -9.41
N ARG A 44 -13.08 -8.05 -9.51
CA ARG A 44 -13.85 -9.19 -9.97
C ARG A 44 -14.62 -8.85 -11.23
N THR A 45 -14.42 -9.65 -12.25
CA THR A 45 -15.27 -9.71 -13.42
C THR A 45 -16.22 -10.93 -13.35
N LEU A 46 -17.00 -11.15 -14.37
CA LEU A 46 -17.93 -12.28 -14.42
C LEU A 46 -17.21 -13.64 -14.34
N LYS A 47 -16.09 -13.79 -15.02
CA LYS A 47 -15.33 -15.06 -15.14
C LYS A 47 -13.99 -15.06 -14.43
N LEU A 48 -13.37 -13.90 -14.22
CA LEU A 48 -12.00 -13.76 -13.73
C LEU A 48 -11.95 -12.94 -12.46
N ILE A 49 -11.08 -13.35 -11.52
CA ILE A 49 -10.70 -12.57 -10.33
C ILE A 49 -9.27 -12.11 -10.53
N THR A 50 -9.06 -10.80 -10.60
CA THR A 50 -7.72 -10.20 -10.68
C THR A 50 -7.29 -9.74 -9.29
N ILE A 51 -6.20 -10.29 -8.79
CA ILE A 51 -5.64 -9.96 -7.49
C ILE A 51 -4.33 -9.21 -7.72
N THR A 52 -4.31 -7.93 -7.36
CA THR A 52 -3.09 -7.12 -7.44
C THR A 52 -2.47 -7.02 -6.05
N VAL A 53 -1.24 -7.54 -5.92
CA VAL A 53 -0.48 -7.54 -4.67
C VAL A 53 0.60 -6.48 -4.74
N CYS A 54 0.50 -5.44 -3.89
CA CYS A 54 1.52 -4.43 -3.72
C CYS A 54 2.51 -4.89 -2.66
N THR A 55 3.79 -5.01 -3.00
CA THR A 55 4.83 -5.55 -2.13
C THR A 55 6.14 -4.77 -2.24
N ALA A 56 6.93 -4.77 -1.16
CA ALA A 56 8.29 -4.23 -1.18
C ALA A 56 9.31 -5.22 -1.79
N ARG A 57 8.97 -6.52 -1.86
CA ARG A 57 9.90 -7.58 -2.31
C ARG A 57 9.23 -8.49 -3.33
N PRO A 58 9.03 -8.03 -4.57
CA PRO A 58 8.33 -8.81 -5.60
C PRO A 58 9.03 -10.13 -5.93
N GLY A 59 10.35 -10.18 -5.85
CA GLY A 59 11.12 -11.40 -6.14
C GLY A 59 10.76 -12.59 -5.24
N LEU A 60 10.34 -12.35 -3.99
CA LEU A 60 9.90 -13.43 -3.10
C LEU A 60 8.55 -14.04 -3.49
N ILE A 61 7.71 -13.25 -4.16
CA ILE A 61 6.40 -13.70 -4.63
C ILE A 61 6.54 -14.40 -5.98
N ILE A 62 7.36 -13.86 -6.88
CA ILE A 62 7.57 -14.41 -8.22
C ILE A 62 8.31 -15.76 -8.13
N GLY A 63 9.33 -15.83 -7.26
CA GLY A 63 10.18 -17.00 -7.14
C GLY A 63 11.07 -17.23 -8.36
N LYS A 64 11.77 -18.36 -8.38
CA LYS A 64 12.63 -18.75 -9.52
C LYS A 64 11.75 -19.15 -10.70
N GLY A 65 11.86 -18.40 -11.81
CA GLY A 65 11.12 -18.72 -13.05
C GLY A 65 9.60 -18.64 -12.95
N GLY A 66 9.04 -17.94 -11.95
CA GLY A 66 7.58 -17.77 -11.78
C GLY A 66 6.86 -18.94 -11.08
N GLN A 67 7.57 -19.98 -10.65
CA GLN A 67 6.97 -21.17 -10.03
C GLN A 67 6.13 -20.89 -8.79
N GLU A 68 6.52 -19.91 -7.97
CA GLU A 68 5.76 -19.58 -6.75
C GLU A 68 4.43 -18.89 -7.09
N VAL A 69 4.39 -18.06 -8.14
CA VAL A 69 3.13 -17.45 -8.61
C VAL A 69 2.18 -18.50 -9.16
N ASP A 70 2.69 -19.49 -9.90
CA ASP A 70 1.83 -20.53 -10.45
C ASP A 70 1.27 -21.44 -9.35
N LYS A 71 2.07 -21.80 -8.36
CA LYS A 71 1.59 -22.51 -7.16
C LYS A 71 0.52 -21.71 -6.42
N LEU A 72 0.75 -20.38 -6.24
CA LEU A 72 -0.25 -19.51 -5.62
C LEU A 72 -1.55 -19.47 -6.41
N LYS A 73 -1.50 -19.44 -7.75
CA LYS A 73 -2.72 -19.50 -8.58
C LYS A 73 -3.48 -20.81 -8.36
N GLU A 74 -2.78 -21.95 -8.32
CA GLU A 74 -3.39 -23.25 -8.07
C GLU A 74 -4.02 -23.35 -6.67
N GLU A 75 -3.32 -22.82 -5.65
CA GLU A 75 -3.80 -22.78 -4.28
C GLU A 75 -5.06 -21.89 -4.16
N LEU A 76 -5.08 -20.73 -4.84
CA LEU A 76 -6.23 -19.83 -4.86
C LEU A 76 -7.41 -20.40 -5.65
N LYS A 77 -7.18 -21.14 -6.72
CA LYS A 77 -8.24 -21.86 -7.47
C LYS A 77 -8.97 -22.90 -6.61
N LYS A 78 -8.33 -23.43 -5.57
CA LYS A 78 -8.98 -24.35 -4.61
C LYS A 78 -9.93 -23.63 -3.65
N ILE A 79 -9.76 -22.31 -3.48
CA ILE A 79 -10.57 -21.49 -2.58
C ILE A 79 -11.74 -20.86 -3.33
N THR A 80 -11.58 -20.60 -4.63
CA THR A 80 -12.58 -19.93 -5.48
C THR A 80 -12.89 -20.77 -6.71
N ASP A 81 -14.17 -20.78 -7.13
CA ASP A 81 -14.64 -21.51 -8.31
C ASP A 81 -14.28 -20.79 -9.63
N LYS A 82 -13.59 -19.66 -9.58
CA LYS A 82 -13.27 -18.81 -10.73
C LYS A 82 -11.79 -18.84 -11.05
N ASP A 83 -11.48 -18.47 -12.29
CA ASP A 83 -10.10 -18.27 -12.68
C ASP A 83 -9.48 -17.07 -11.93
N VAL A 84 -8.23 -17.25 -11.48
CA VAL A 84 -7.49 -16.23 -10.73
C VAL A 84 -6.29 -15.77 -11.52
N GLN A 85 -6.17 -14.45 -11.68
CA GLN A 85 -4.98 -13.80 -12.21
C GLN A 85 -4.30 -13.02 -11.09
N ILE A 86 -2.98 -13.17 -10.96
CA ILE A 86 -2.19 -12.45 -9.95
C ILE A 86 -1.31 -11.44 -10.66
N ASN A 87 -1.46 -10.16 -10.28
CA ASN A 87 -0.60 -9.08 -10.70
C ASN A 87 0.26 -8.65 -9.51
N ILE A 88 1.55 -8.46 -9.72
CA ILE A 88 2.49 -8.05 -8.67
C ILE A 88 2.95 -6.64 -8.97
N PHE A 89 2.80 -5.75 -8.00
CA PHE A 89 3.22 -4.36 -8.08
C PHE A 89 4.28 -4.06 -7.02
N GLU A 90 5.40 -3.47 -7.45
CA GLU A 90 6.48 -3.09 -6.56
C GLU A 90 6.23 -1.73 -5.92
N VAL A 91 6.36 -1.66 -4.59
CA VAL A 91 6.35 -0.42 -3.83
C VAL A 91 7.75 0.18 -3.84
N LYS A 92 7.95 1.25 -4.62
CA LYS A 92 9.27 1.89 -4.81
C LYS A 92 9.89 2.46 -3.53
N ARG A 93 9.06 2.93 -2.58
CA ARG A 93 9.51 3.53 -1.31
C ARG A 93 8.80 2.84 -0.14
N PRO A 94 9.28 1.68 0.30
CA PRO A 94 8.64 0.91 1.38
C PRO A 94 8.68 1.62 2.74
N GLU A 95 9.64 2.52 2.96
CA GLU A 95 9.78 3.28 4.20
C GLU A 95 8.71 4.38 4.35
N VAL A 96 8.00 4.73 3.27
CA VAL A 96 6.92 5.72 3.27
C VAL A 96 5.54 5.06 3.20
N ASP A 97 5.48 3.73 3.32
CA ASP A 97 4.25 2.94 3.37
C ASP A 97 3.93 2.55 4.81
N ALA A 98 2.79 3.01 5.33
CA ALA A 98 2.42 2.80 6.73
C ALA A 98 2.26 1.33 7.10
N THR A 99 1.73 0.50 6.19
CA THR A 99 1.51 -0.93 6.44
C THR A 99 2.83 -1.69 6.57
N ILE A 100 3.78 -1.39 5.67
CA ILE A 100 5.10 -2.02 5.68
C ILE A 100 5.89 -1.61 6.94
N VAL A 101 5.86 -0.31 7.28
CA VAL A 101 6.54 0.22 8.47
C VAL A 101 5.94 -0.38 9.74
N ALA A 102 4.61 -0.41 9.87
CA ALA A 102 3.94 -1.01 11.02
C ALA A 102 4.27 -2.51 11.17
N SER A 103 4.27 -3.26 10.07
CA SER A 103 4.62 -4.69 10.07
C SER A 103 6.09 -4.93 10.42
N ASN A 104 6.98 -4.02 10.01
CA ASN A 104 8.39 -4.10 10.40
C ASN A 104 8.60 -3.85 11.90
N ILE A 105 7.91 -2.84 12.47
CA ILE A 105 7.93 -2.59 13.92
C ILE A 105 7.38 -3.80 14.67
N ALA A 106 6.25 -4.37 14.22
CA ALA A 106 5.64 -5.55 14.84
C ALA A 106 6.61 -6.73 14.90
N ARG A 107 7.25 -7.06 13.78
CA ARG A 107 8.25 -8.13 13.71
C ARG A 107 9.46 -7.90 14.61
N GLN A 108 9.91 -6.66 14.76
CA GLN A 108 11.01 -6.31 15.66
C GLN A 108 10.62 -6.50 17.13
N ILE A 109 9.38 -6.14 17.50
CA ILE A 109 8.84 -6.35 18.87
C ILE A 109 8.67 -7.84 19.15
N GLU A 110 8.13 -8.62 18.21
CA GLU A 110 8.04 -10.08 18.29
C GLU A 110 9.43 -10.74 18.45
N GLY A 111 10.43 -10.18 17.76
CA GLY A 111 11.85 -10.54 17.88
C GLY A 111 12.51 -10.08 19.17
N LYS A 112 11.75 -9.64 20.19
CA LYS A 112 12.20 -9.17 21.50
C LYS A 112 13.06 -7.89 21.48
N MET A 113 13.00 -7.10 20.43
CA MET A 113 13.62 -5.78 20.42
C MET A 113 12.81 -4.82 21.31
N ALA A 114 13.51 -3.93 22.02
CA ALA A 114 12.84 -2.90 22.82
C ALA A 114 11.99 -2.00 21.89
N TYR A 115 10.69 -1.86 22.18
CA TYR A 115 9.75 -1.11 21.34
C TYR A 115 10.21 0.33 21.09
N ARG A 116 10.82 0.99 22.08
CA ARG A 116 11.36 2.36 21.91
C ARG A 116 12.44 2.44 20.84
N ARG A 117 13.33 1.46 20.78
CA ARG A 117 14.38 1.39 19.77
C ARG A 117 13.77 1.11 18.39
N ALA A 118 12.85 0.14 18.30
CA ALA A 118 12.17 -0.21 17.06
C ALA A 118 11.44 1.00 16.46
N VAL A 119 10.67 1.74 17.29
CA VAL A 119 9.93 2.92 16.86
C VAL A 119 10.88 4.05 16.42
N LYS A 120 11.91 4.38 17.21
CA LYS A 120 12.86 5.43 16.83
C LYS A 120 13.60 5.12 15.53
N THR A 121 14.01 3.87 15.33
CA THR A 121 14.67 3.44 14.08
C THR A 121 13.71 3.56 12.89
N ALA A 122 12.45 3.17 13.04
CA ALA A 122 11.42 3.29 12.00
C ALA A 122 11.18 4.76 11.65
N ILE A 123 11.01 5.64 12.64
CA ILE A 123 10.83 7.08 12.44
C ILE A 123 12.01 7.68 11.66
N ALA A 124 13.23 7.41 12.10
CA ALA A 124 14.44 7.92 11.44
C ALA A 124 14.54 7.45 9.97
N SER A 125 14.19 6.19 9.68
CA SER A 125 14.16 5.65 8.31
C SER A 125 13.12 6.34 7.45
N THR A 126 11.91 6.53 7.96
CA THR A 126 10.80 7.19 7.23
C THR A 126 11.12 8.65 6.93
N MET A 127 11.68 9.40 7.90
CA MET A 127 12.06 10.80 7.69
C MET A 127 13.22 10.91 6.67
N ARG A 128 14.18 9.99 6.70
CA ARG A 128 15.25 9.92 5.69
C ARG A 128 14.75 9.61 4.30
N ALA A 129 13.68 8.81 4.18
CA ALA A 129 13.03 8.50 2.90
C ALA A 129 12.21 9.66 2.32
N GLY A 130 12.11 10.79 3.03
CA GLY A 130 11.48 12.02 2.54
C GLY A 130 10.00 12.14 2.87
N ALA A 131 9.50 11.51 3.94
CA ALA A 131 8.19 11.81 4.48
C ALA A 131 8.19 13.19 5.18
N GLU A 132 7.08 13.95 5.08
CA GLU A 132 6.93 15.22 5.79
C GLU A 132 6.77 15.04 7.29
N GLY A 133 6.24 13.91 7.71
CA GLY A 133 6.11 13.57 9.11
C GLY A 133 5.55 12.18 9.34
N ILE A 134 5.84 11.67 10.52
CA ILE A 134 5.37 10.38 10.99
C ILE A 134 4.89 10.48 12.44
N LYS A 135 3.84 9.73 12.73
CA LYS A 135 3.32 9.51 14.07
C LYS A 135 3.15 8.01 14.29
N VAL A 136 3.76 7.50 15.34
CA VAL A 136 3.63 6.09 15.75
C VAL A 136 3.06 6.04 17.15
N GLN A 137 2.03 5.25 17.36
CA GLN A 137 1.45 4.96 18.67
C GLN A 137 1.54 3.46 18.92
N VAL A 138 2.09 3.10 20.06
CA VAL A 138 2.20 1.72 20.53
C VAL A 138 1.39 1.59 21.80
N SER A 139 0.50 0.60 21.86
CA SER A 139 -0.42 0.39 22.98
C SER A 139 -0.48 -1.08 23.37
N GLY A 140 -0.55 -1.34 24.68
CA GLY A 140 -0.59 -2.68 25.25
C GLY A 140 0.29 -2.81 26.48
N ARG A 141 0.66 -4.04 26.83
CA ARG A 141 1.57 -4.36 27.94
C ARG A 141 3.03 -4.14 27.51
N LEU A 142 3.44 -2.87 27.46
CA LEU A 142 4.77 -2.49 26.99
C LEU A 142 5.84 -3.02 27.94
N ASN A 143 6.87 -3.71 27.39
CA ASN A 143 7.92 -4.42 28.12
C ASN A 143 7.43 -5.46 29.14
N GLY A 144 6.23 -6.00 28.94
CA GLY A 144 5.66 -7.00 29.83
C GLY A 144 5.03 -6.44 31.12
N ALA A 145 4.84 -5.13 31.23
CA ALA A 145 4.18 -4.52 32.38
C ALA A 145 2.77 -5.09 32.57
N GLU A 146 2.31 -5.25 33.82
CA GLU A 146 0.96 -5.76 34.09
C GLU A 146 -0.11 -4.79 33.59
N MET A 147 0.09 -3.50 33.83
CA MET A 147 -0.83 -2.47 33.36
C MET A 147 -0.49 -2.07 31.94
N ALA A 148 -1.48 -2.14 31.05
CA ALA A 148 -1.35 -1.64 29.69
C ALA A 148 -1.26 -0.11 29.66
N ARG A 149 -0.44 0.39 28.75
CA ARG A 149 -0.34 1.84 28.51
C ARG A 149 -0.14 2.11 27.02
N SER A 150 -0.37 3.36 26.63
CA SER A 150 -0.14 3.84 25.27
C SER A 150 0.97 4.87 25.27
N GLU A 151 1.97 4.67 24.43
CA GLU A 151 3.02 5.66 24.19
C GLU A 151 2.97 6.11 22.73
N MET A 152 3.18 7.41 22.49
CA MET A 152 3.13 8.02 21.18
C MET A 152 4.43 8.77 20.90
N TYR A 153 4.94 8.56 19.70
CA TYR A 153 6.11 9.23 19.17
C TYR A 153 5.73 9.93 17.87
N LYS A 154 6.12 11.18 17.73
CA LYS A 154 5.82 11.99 16.54
C LYS A 154 7.06 12.75 16.12
N GLU A 155 7.29 12.82 14.81
CA GLU A 155 8.31 13.64 14.19
C GLU A 155 7.77 14.26 12.91
N GLY A 156 8.09 15.54 12.69
CA GLY A 156 7.59 16.29 11.54
C GLY A 156 6.10 16.66 11.62
N ARG A 157 5.53 16.94 10.45
CA ARG A 157 4.16 17.46 10.31
C ARG A 157 3.17 16.32 10.00
N THR A 158 2.13 16.15 10.82
CA THR A 158 1.05 15.18 10.60
C THR A 158 -0.31 15.85 10.80
N PRO A 159 -0.79 16.66 9.84
CA PRO A 159 -2.03 17.43 9.98
C PRO A 159 -3.24 16.54 9.70
N LEU A 160 -3.81 15.90 10.74
CA LEU A 160 -4.95 14.97 10.58
C LEU A 160 -6.28 15.68 10.19
N HIS A 161 -6.41 16.98 10.45
CA HIS A 161 -7.60 17.75 10.11
C HIS A 161 -7.58 18.33 8.69
N THR A 162 -6.45 18.26 7.99
CA THR A 162 -6.30 18.78 6.63
C THR A 162 -6.72 17.71 5.63
N LEU A 163 -7.89 17.87 4.98
CA LEU A 163 -8.44 16.90 4.05
C LEU A 163 -7.61 16.71 2.78
N ARG A 164 -6.82 17.71 2.38
CA ARG A 164 -5.92 17.65 1.23
C ARG A 164 -4.60 16.92 1.53
N ALA A 165 -4.28 16.67 2.82
CA ALA A 165 -3.07 15.95 3.19
C ALA A 165 -3.18 14.46 2.83
N ASP A 166 -2.15 13.92 2.18
CA ASP A 166 -2.03 12.48 1.90
C ASP A 166 -1.40 11.79 3.10
N ILE A 167 -2.25 11.29 3.99
CA ILE A 167 -1.83 10.58 5.19
C ILE A 167 -2.15 9.11 5.02
N ASP A 168 -1.11 8.29 4.97
CA ASP A 168 -1.24 6.84 4.99
C ASP A 168 -1.33 6.35 6.43
N TYR A 169 -2.25 5.40 6.67
CA TYR A 169 -2.53 4.87 8.00
C TYR A 169 -2.52 3.34 7.99
N ALA A 170 -1.90 2.77 9.00
CA ALA A 170 -1.96 1.33 9.23
C ALA A 170 -2.10 1.01 10.73
N LEU A 171 -2.84 -0.06 11.01
CA LEU A 171 -2.92 -0.71 12.30
C LEU A 171 -2.43 -2.14 12.14
N VAL A 172 -1.44 -2.52 12.93
CA VAL A 172 -0.88 -3.88 12.97
C VAL A 172 -0.74 -4.30 14.44
N GLU A 173 -0.98 -5.57 14.68
CA GLU A 173 -0.85 -6.18 15.99
C GLU A 173 0.39 -7.06 16.03
N ALA A 174 1.20 -6.91 17.09
CA ALA A 174 2.34 -7.76 17.36
C ALA A 174 1.97 -8.78 18.44
N LEU A 175 2.11 -10.07 18.16
CA LEU A 175 1.83 -11.14 19.11
C LEU A 175 3.06 -11.37 19.99
N THR A 176 2.96 -11.00 21.26
CA THR A 176 4.03 -11.24 22.24
C THR A 176 3.63 -12.34 23.23
N LYS A 177 4.58 -12.85 23.98
CA LYS A 177 4.31 -13.86 25.04
C LYS A 177 3.34 -13.36 26.11
N VAL A 178 3.23 -12.05 26.30
CA VAL A 178 2.44 -11.40 27.36
C VAL A 178 1.08 -10.92 26.86
N GLY A 179 0.84 -10.97 25.54
CA GLY A 179 -0.38 -10.52 24.89
C GLY A 179 -0.12 -9.75 23.61
N LEU A 180 -1.16 -9.16 23.05
CA LEU A 180 -1.11 -8.37 21.83
C LEU A 180 -0.66 -6.93 22.13
N ILE A 181 0.21 -6.40 21.27
CA ILE A 181 0.61 -5.00 21.27
C ILE A 181 0.11 -4.37 19.97
N GLY A 182 -0.78 -3.40 20.09
CA GLY A 182 -1.30 -2.63 18.93
C GLY A 182 -0.34 -1.54 18.50
N ILE A 183 -0.04 -1.48 17.20
CA ILE A 183 0.84 -0.48 16.60
C ILE A 183 0.04 0.28 15.55
N LYS A 184 -0.14 1.58 15.77
CA LYS A 184 -0.78 2.50 14.84
C LYS A 184 0.28 3.42 14.24
N VAL A 185 0.33 3.51 12.92
CA VAL A 185 1.29 4.33 12.19
C VAL A 185 0.54 5.28 11.26
N TRP A 186 0.89 6.56 11.29
CA TRP A 186 0.44 7.59 10.36
C TRP A 186 1.66 8.19 9.69
N ILE A 187 1.68 8.21 8.37
CA ILE A 187 2.78 8.81 7.59
C ILE A 187 2.20 9.88 6.68
N CYS A 188 2.67 11.10 6.82
CA CYS A 188 2.32 12.21 5.96
C CYS A 188 3.25 12.24 4.75
N ARG A 189 2.70 12.08 3.56
CA ARG A 189 3.43 12.11 2.28
C ARG A 189 3.48 13.51 1.65
N GLY A 190 2.68 14.44 2.20
CA GLY A 190 2.52 15.80 1.69
C GLY A 190 1.08 16.17 1.41
N GLU A 191 0.87 17.29 0.74
CA GLU A 191 -0.46 17.77 0.38
C GLU A 191 -0.71 17.57 -1.12
N ILE A 192 -1.93 17.16 -1.47
CA ILE A 192 -2.35 16.94 -2.85
C ILE A 192 -3.36 18.00 -3.23
N TYR A 193 -3.04 18.76 -4.27
CA TYR A 193 -3.90 19.77 -4.86
C TYR A 193 -4.55 19.23 -6.14
N GLY A 194 -5.82 19.54 -6.35
CA GLY A 194 -6.59 19.13 -7.51
C GLY A 194 -7.35 17.81 -7.33
N LYS A 195 -7.94 17.31 -8.43
CA LYS A 195 -8.67 16.04 -8.44
C LYS A 195 -7.69 14.87 -8.44
N LYS A 196 -7.85 13.95 -7.51
CA LYS A 196 -7.08 12.71 -7.43
C LYS A 196 -7.93 11.56 -7.92
N ASP A 197 -7.39 10.77 -8.84
CA ASP A 197 -7.99 9.50 -9.19
C ASP A 197 -7.91 8.56 -7.98
N LEU A 198 -9.06 8.07 -7.53
CA LEU A 198 -9.14 7.11 -6.43
C LEU A 198 -8.83 5.67 -6.92
N ALA A 199 -8.84 5.47 -8.24
CA ALA A 199 -8.46 4.20 -8.82
C ALA A 199 -6.97 3.92 -8.52
N PRO A 200 -6.63 2.71 -8.06
CA PRO A 200 -5.25 2.34 -7.84
C PRO A 200 -4.51 2.35 -9.18
N GLN A 201 -3.51 3.21 -9.32
CA GLN A 201 -2.69 3.30 -10.53
C GLN A 201 -1.59 2.23 -10.46
N PHE A 202 -1.82 1.08 -11.08
CA PHE A 202 -0.85 -0.01 -11.16
C PHE A 202 0.00 0.02 -12.44
N THR A 203 -0.09 1.09 -13.22
CA THR A 203 0.70 1.24 -14.44
C THR A 203 2.15 1.56 -14.10
N SER A 204 3.02 0.60 -14.32
CA SER A 204 4.47 0.72 -14.26
C SER A 204 5.05 1.33 -15.56
N GLY A 205 4.49 2.43 -16.04
CA GLY A 205 5.05 3.17 -17.16
C GLY A 205 5.21 4.65 -16.82
N PRO A 206 6.27 5.35 -17.28
CA PRO A 206 6.26 6.79 -17.21
C PRO A 206 5.04 7.25 -18.01
N LYS A 207 4.12 7.95 -17.35
CA LYS A 207 3.10 8.72 -18.09
C LYS A 207 3.89 9.64 -19.00
N GLU A 208 3.90 9.38 -20.31
CA GLU A 208 4.24 10.40 -21.27
C GLU A 208 3.39 11.60 -20.91
N MET A 209 4.03 12.65 -20.43
CA MET A 209 3.43 13.96 -20.40
C MET A 209 3.10 14.27 -21.87
N ARG A 210 1.87 14.00 -22.27
CA ARG A 210 1.32 14.61 -23.47
C ARG A 210 1.38 16.10 -23.19
N SER A 211 2.50 16.71 -23.60
CA SER A 211 2.61 18.14 -23.71
C SER A 211 1.49 18.56 -24.64
N ASN A 212 0.54 19.31 -24.10
CA ASN A 212 -0.42 20.09 -24.85
C ASN A 212 0.37 21.10 -25.69
N ARG A 213 0.94 20.65 -26.80
CA ARG A 213 1.35 21.51 -27.92
C ARG A 213 0.13 21.65 -28.82
N GLU A 214 -0.91 22.24 -28.30
CA GLU A 214 -1.94 22.79 -29.14
C GLU A 214 -1.48 24.12 -29.69
N ALA A 215 -1.27 24.07 -31.04
CA ALA A 215 -1.75 25.04 -32.00
C ALA A 215 -1.44 26.52 -31.71
N GLY A 216 -0.18 26.87 -31.80
CA GLY A 216 0.20 28.23 -32.26
C GLY A 216 0.29 28.23 -33.78
N GLY A 217 -0.82 28.36 -34.48
CA GLY A 217 -0.87 28.53 -35.91
C GLY A 217 -0.14 29.81 -36.32
N LYS A 218 1.09 29.69 -36.82
CA LYS A 218 1.78 30.77 -37.52
C LYS A 218 1.12 30.96 -38.89
N LYS A 219 0.25 31.98 -39.01
CA LYS A 219 -0.15 32.54 -40.29
C LYS A 219 1.10 33.02 -40.98
N GLY A 220 1.52 32.33 -42.05
CA GLY A 220 2.60 32.72 -42.91
C GLY A 220 2.20 33.98 -43.70
N PHE A 221 2.94 35.06 -43.45
CA PHE A 221 2.92 36.27 -44.29
C PHE A 221 3.59 35.93 -45.62
N LYS A 222 2.80 35.85 -46.71
CA LYS A 222 3.32 35.80 -48.08
C LYS A 222 3.85 37.18 -48.44
N LYS A 223 5.18 37.34 -48.54
CA LYS A 223 5.82 38.47 -49.17
C LYS A 223 5.59 38.39 -50.69
N ALA A 224 4.92 39.39 -51.23
CA ALA A 224 4.81 39.63 -52.67
C ALA A 224 6.21 39.98 -53.25
N LYS A 225 6.56 39.35 -54.35
CA LYS A 225 7.74 39.75 -55.20
C LYS A 225 7.36 40.95 -56.03
N PRO A 226 8.23 42.00 -56.17
CA PRO A 226 8.05 43.01 -57.15
C PRO A 226 8.54 42.52 -58.51
N ASN A 227 7.77 42.86 -59.55
CA ASN A 227 8.13 42.70 -60.93
C ASN A 227 9.34 43.60 -61.33
N ARG A 228 10.27 42.97 -61.99
CA ARG A 228 10.98 43.49 -63.15
C ARG A 228 11.44 42.32 -63.97
#